data_9340d83129b9a899f2ddea8838fd3d39
#
_entry.id   9340d83129b9a899f2ddea8838fd3d39
#
_cell.length_a   1.000
_cell.length_b   1.000
_cell.length_c   1.000
_cell.angle_alpha   90.00
_cell.angle_beta   90.00
_cell.angle_gamma   90.00
#
_symmetry.space_group_name_H-M   'P 1'
#
loop_
_entity.id
_entity.type
_entity.pdbx_description
1 polymer ?
#
loop_
_entity_poly.entity_id
_entity_poly.type
_entity_poly.pdbx_seq_one_letter_code
_entity_poly.pdbx_strand_id
1 'polypeptide(L)'
;ATMNQGLKTVMPVKSAVAPKEEKTIVALRSREELSGLLREAEKKKYKARIRLYKALLENGELPYRLTAQKLGVTAASLRPLEEKGILKIRTEEKSRDPVKGYAPAAAPVVLNEDQKRAAAAVKAAMDAGEARTWLLYGITGSGKTEVYMELIAHCIQSGRQAIVLIPEIALTYQTVMRFFARFGNRVSIINSRLSNGERYDQFERAKNGDIDIMIGPRSALFTPFSNLGLIIIDEEHENSYKSESVPRYHAREVAIEYARMSDAIVVLGSATPSVDSYYKAKTGVYRLLELDKRVDDRPLPKCEVVDLRQELREGNRSILSTRLQELMEERLLNGQQTMLFLNRRGKSAFMSCRACGFVVKCPHCDVSLSEHSGGVMVCHYCGYRQPVPKVCPSCGSKYISGFKA
;
A
#
# COMPACT_ATOMS: atom_id res chain seq x y z
N ALA A 1 12.09 19.86 -25.21
CA ALA A 1 13.01 19.11 -24.37
C ALA A 1 12.24 18.02 -23.64
N THR A 2 12.44 16.93 -24.04
CA THR A 2 11.86 15.62 -24.04
C THR A 2 11.65 15.02 -22.64
N MET A 3 10.37 14.81 -22.27
CA MET A 3 9.92 14.07 -21.08
C MET A 3 10.58 12.68 -20.92
N ASN A 4 11.06 12.07 -21.97
CA ASN A 4 11.80 10.81 -21.95
C ASN A 4 13.13 10.83 -21.17
N GLN A 5 13.75 11.99 -21.00
CA GLN A 5 14.99 12.11 -20.22
C GLN A 5 14.71 12.19 -18.71
N GLY A 6 13.59 12.79 -18.28
CA GLY A 6 13.21 12.88 -16.87
C GLY A 6 12.86 11.54 -16.23
N LEU A 7 12.21 10.64 -16.96
CA LEU A 7 11.85 9.31 -16.48
C LEU A 7 13.06 8.35 -16.36
N LYS A 8 14.10 8.54 -17.18
CA LYS A 8 15.35 7.77 -17.06
C LYS A 8 16.17 8.14 -15.82
N THR A 9 16.03 9.34 -15.30
CA THR A 9 16.83 9.84 -14.17
C THR A 9 16.28 9.43 -12.80
N VAL A 10 15.06 8.93 -12.72
CA VAL A 10 14.37 8.61 -11.44
C VAL A 10 14.68 7.19 -10.94
N MET A 11 15.46 6.41 -11.64
CA MET A 11 15.90 5.06 -11.20
C MET A 11 17.41 5.02 -10.90
N PRO A 12 17.92 5.66 -9.83
CA PRO A 12 19.35 5.56 -9.48
C PRO A 12 19.68 4.27 -8.72
N VAL A 13 19.01 3.15 -8.98
CA VAL A 13 19.21 1.90 -8.21
C VAL A 13 20.17 0.93 -8.89
N LYS A 14 20.78 1.30 -10.02
CA LYS A 14 21.64 0.37 -10.78
C LYS A 14 22.94 -0.05 -10.10
N SER A 15 23.38 0.55 -9.00
CA SER A 15 24.70 0.24 -8.43
C SER A 15 24.70 -0.42 -7.05
N ALA A 16 23.55 -0.59 -6.38
CA ALA A 16 23.54 -1.05 -4.99
C ALA A 16 22.75 -2.34 -4.71
N VAL A 17 21.99 -2.87 -5.67
CA VAL A 17 21.14 -4.05 -5.43
C VAL A 17 21.39 -5.07 -6.53
N ALA A 18 22.03 -6.19 -6.16
CA ALA A 18 22.17 -7.36 -7.03
C ALA A 18 21.02 -8.35 -6.76
N PRO A 19 20.60 -9.14 -7.78
CA PRO A 19 19.74 -10.28 -7.58
C PRO A 19 20.27 -11.17 -6.47
N LYS A 20 19.39 -11.79 -5.69
CA LYS A 20 19.83 -12.76 -4.70
C LYS A 20 20.23 -14.04 -5.41
N GLU A 21 21.53 -14.29 -5.51
CA GLU A 21 22.06 -15.55 -6.00
C GLU A 21 21.98 -16.60 -4.90
N GLU A 22 21.35 -17.72 -5.19
CA GLU A 22 21.44 -18.92 -4.37
C GLU A 22 22.31 -19.96 -5.12
N LYS A 23 23.40 -20.38 -4.47
CA LYS A 23 24.32 -21.37 -5.05
C LYS A 23 23.98 -22.74 -4.49
N THR A 24 23.82 -23.70 -5.39
CA THR A 24 23.53 -25.10 -5.06
C THR A 24 24.62 -25.98 -5.62
N ILE A 25 25.13 -26.89 -4.82
CA ILE A 25 26.12 -27.92 -5.22
C ILE A 25 25.30 -29.10 -5.72
N VAL A 26 25.49 -29.46 -7.00
CA VAL A 26 24.78 -30.56 -7.65
C VAL A 26 25.81 -31.62 -8.01
N ALA A 27 25.51 -32.88 -7.70
CA ALA A 27 26.36 -34.00 -8.13
C ALA A 27 26.20 -34.25 -9.64
N LEU A 28 27.30 -34.38 -10.37
CA LEU A 28 27.31 -34.74 -11.79
C LEU A 28 27.58 -36.23 -12.03
N ARG A 29 27.90 -36.98 -10.98
CA ARG A 29 28.21 -38.39 -11.04
C ARG A 29 27.05 -39.24 -10.51
N SER A 30 26.96 -40.46 -11.00
CA SER A 30 25.97 -41.43 -10.53
C SER A 30 26.15 -41.77 -9.04
N ARG A 31 25.10 -42.31 -8.41
CA ARG A 31 25.20 -42.76 -7.02
C ARG A 31 26.28 -43.79 -6.78
N GLU A 32 26.53 -44.67 -7.76
CA GLU A 32 27.56 -45.71 -7.69
C GLU A 32 28.95 -45.11 -7.77
N GLU A 33 29.19 -44.19 -8.70
CA GLU A 33 30.47 -43.48 -8.85
C GLU A 33 30.80 -42.64 -7.61
N LEU A 34 29.76 -41.91 -7.04
CA LEU A 34 29.97 -41.16 -5.80
C LEU A 34 30.26 -42.05 -4.61
N SER A 35 29.67 -43.24 -4.55
CA SER A 35 30.00 -44.24 -3.51
C SER A 35 31.44 -44.77 -3.65
N GLY A 36 31.93 -44.91 -4.88
CA GLY A 36 33.33 -45.24 -5.15
C GLY A 36 34.30 -44.15 -4.69
N LEU A 37 33.98 -42.88 -5.01
CA LEU A 37 34.73 -41.70 -4.58
C LEU A 37 34.73 -41.52 -3.06
N LEU A 38 33.63 -41.86 -2.41
CA LEU A 38 33.53 -41.86 -0.94
C LEU A 38 34.50 -42.87 -0.32
N ARG A 39 34.54 -44.12 -0.80
CA ARG A 39 35.47 -45.16 -0.31
C ARG A 39 36.92 -44.74 -0.51
N GLU A 40 37.24 -44.10 -1.63
CA GLU A 40 38.58 -43.58 -1.88
C GLU A 40 38.95 -42.44 -0.92
N ALA A 41 37.99 -41.50 -0.66
CA ALA A 41 38.19 -40.43 0.29
C ALA A 41 38.35 -40.94 1.73
N GLU A 42 37.65 -42.02 2.11
CA GLU A 42 37.79 -42.69 3.42
C GLU A 42 39.17 -43.32 3.58
N LYS A 43 39.68 -44.03 2.55
CA LYS A 43 41.05 -44.58 2.56
C LYS A 43 42.13 -43.52 2.74
N LYS A 44 41.94 -42.36 2.09
CA LYS A 44 42.87 -41.21 2.14
C LYS A 44 42.59 -40.26 3.34
N LYS A 45 41.59 -40.55 4.17
CA LYS A 45 41.19 -39.77 5.37
C LYS A 45 40.86 -38.31 5.09
N TYR A 46 40.26 -37.98 3.92
CA TYR A 46 39.87 -36.63 3.53
C TYR A 46 38.52 -36.23 4.19
N LYS A 47 38.57 -35.80 5.43
CA LYS A 47 37.38 -35.53 6.29
C LYS A 47 36.29 -34.64 5.63
N ALA A 48 36.69 -33.57 4.93
CA ALA A 48 35.74 -32.67 4.28
C ALA A 48 35.03 -33.32 3.08
N ARG A 49 35.79 -34.07 2.25
CA ARG A 49 35.21 -34.79 1.10
C ARG A 49 34.28 -35.92 1.54
N ILE A 50 34.65 -36.66 2.59
CA ILE A 50 33.78 -37.70 3.17
C ILE A 50 32.42 -37.13 3.55
N ARG A 51 32.40 -36.03 4.30
CA ARG A 51 31.15 -35.37 4.71
C ARG A 51 30.33 -34.86 3.50
N LEU A 52 31.02 -34.29 2.51
CA LEU A 52 30.39 -33.79 1.30
C LEU A 52 29.75 -34.93 0.48
N TYR A 53 30.49 -36.00 0.21
CA TYR A 53 29.98 -37.12 -0.58
C TYR A 53 28.84 -37.86 0.12
N LYS A 54 28.90 -38.05 1.46
CA LYS A 54 27.77 -38.58 2.24
C LYS A 54 26.51 -37.72 2.08
N ALA A 55 26.65 -36.43 2.27
CA ALA A 55 25.52 -35.52 2.15
C ALA A 55 24.95 -35.48 0.71
N LEU A 56 25.80 -35.54 -0.34
CA LEU A 56 25.35 -35.60 -1.72
C LEU A 56 24.65 -36.94 -2.06
N LEU A 57 25.11 -38.05 -1.48
CA LEU A 57 24.45 -39.34 -1.63
C LEU A 57 23.08 -39.41 -0.99
N GLU A 58 22.89 -38.69 0.15
CA GLU A 58 21.61 -38.61 0.86
C GLU A 58 20.62 -37.69 0.19
N ASN A 59 21.06 -36.50 -0.24
CA ASN A 59 20.16 -35.41 -0.63
C ASN A 59 20.21 -35.08 -2.15
N GLY A 60 21.17 -35.59 -2.91
CA GLY A 60 21.35 -35.29 -4.34
C GLY A 60 21.88 -33.90 -4.63
N GLU A 61 21.30 -32.88 -4.04
CA GLU A 61 21.70 -31.47 -4.15
C GLU A 61 21.88 -30.85 -2.76
N LEU A 62 22.83 -29.91 -2.64
CA LEU A 62 23.13 -29.28 -1.34
C LEU A 62 23.23 -27.75 -1.48
N PRO A 63 22.54 -26.96 -0.63
CA PRO A 63 22.69 -25.51 -0.59
C PRO A 63 24.14 -25.13 -0.22
N TYR A 64 24.83 -24.39 -1.08
CA TYR A 64 26.24 -24.04 -0.92
C TYR A 64 26.57 -23.42 0.45
N ARG A 65 25.77 -22.43 0.87
CA ARG A 65 26.01 -21.71 2.13
C ARG A 65 25.90 -22.62 3.37
N LEU A 66 24.89 -23.48 3.39
CA LEU A 66 24.69 -24.44 4.50
C LEU A 66 25.77 -25.50 4.49
N THR A 67 26.20 -25.97 3.32
CA THR A 67 27.26 -26.95 3.14
C THR A 67 28.60 -26.37 3.62
N ALA A 68 28.92 -25.15 3.26
CA ALA A 68 30.14 -24.49 3.71
C ALA A 68 30.17 -24.35 5.25
N GLN A 69 29.05 -23.90 5.86
CA GLN A 69 28.97 -23.68 7.29
C GLN A 69 28.94 -24.98 8.12
N LYS A 70 28.11 -25.95 7.73
CA LYS A 70 27.89 -27.17 8.53
C LYS A 70 28.91 -28.28 8.26
N LEU A 71 29.38 -28.40 7.01
CA LEU A 71 30.31 -29.47 6.65
C LEU A 71 31.77 -28.99 6.62
N GLY A 72 32.02 -27.70 6.81
CA GLY A 72 33.37 -27.13 6.78
C GLY A 72 34.04 -27.27 5.41
N VAL A 73 33.25 -27.18 4.34
CA VAL A 73 33.71 -27.29 2.96
C VAL A 73 33.99 -25.90 2.41
N THR A 74 35.18 -25.58 2.02
CA THR A 74 35.60 -24.29 1.49
C THR A 74 35.54 -24.24 -0.05
N ALA A 75 35.50 -23.07 -0.65
CA ALA A 75 35.59 -22.90 -2.11
C ALA A 75 36.84 -23.56 -2.69
N ALA A 76 37.97 -23.47 -2.00
CA ALA A 76 39.22 -24.12 -2.39
C ALA A 76 39.10 -25.65 -2.41
N SER A 77 38.24 -26.26 -1.59
CA SER A 77 38.02 -27.71 -1.60
C SER A 77 37.02 -28.18 -2.65
N LEU A 78 36.13 -27.30 -3.11
CA LEU A 78 35.10 -27.59 -4.12
C LEU A 78 35.65 -27.44 -5.56
N ARG A 79 36.48 -26.43 -5.81
CA ARG A 79 37.01 -26.12 -7.14
C ARG A 79 37.67 -27.29 -7.84
N PRO A 80 38.57 -28.11 -7.18
CA PRO A 80 39.18 -29.29 -7.82
C PRO A 80 38.17 -30.40 -8.13
N LEU A 81 37.03 -30.46 -7.43
CA LEU A 81 35.94 -31.41 -7.67
C LEU A 81 35.09 -31.00 -8.85
N GLU A 82 34.88 -29.71 -9.01
CA GLU A 82 34.19 -29.11 -10.16
C GLU A 82 35.03 -29.28 -11.44
N GLU A 83 36.34 -28.98 -11.38
CA GLU A 83 37.27 -29.18 -12.49
C GLU A 83 37.34 -30.65 -12.95
N LYS A 84 37.17 -31.61 -12.05
CA LYS A 84 37.09 -33.04 -12.34
C LYS A 84 35.72 -33.53 -12.80
N GLY A 85 34.73 -32.63 -12.93
CA GLY A 85 33.38 -32.99 -13.32
C GLY A 85 32.67 -33.93 -12.34
N ILE A 86 33.00 -33.87 -11.05
CA ILE A 86 32.34 -34.65 -9.99
C ILE A 86 31.07 -33.95 -9.50
N LEU A 87 31.15 -32.64 -9.39
CA LEU A 87 30.02 -31.77 -8.99
C LEU A 87 30.01 -30.50 -9.83
N LYS A 88 28.92 -29.78 -9.79
CA LYS A 88 28.76 -28.44 -10.38
C LYS A 88 28.13 -27.50 -9.35
N ILE A 89 28.64 -26.28 -9.29
CA ILE A 89 28.01 -25.22 -8.53
C ILE A 89 27.04 -24.50 -9.48
N ARG A 90 25.73 -24.74 -9.30
CA ARG A 90 24.67 -24.07 -10.03
C ARG A 90 24.30 -22.77 -9.26
N THR A 91 24.36 -21.64 -9.94
CA THR A 91 23.92 -20.36 -9.42
C THR A 91 22.56 -20.07 -10.01
N GLU A 92 21.56 -19.91 -9.18
CA GLU A 92 20.21 -19.54 -9.57
C GLU A 92 19.87 -18.21 -8.93
N GLU A 93 19.30 -17.31 -9.72
CA GLU A 93 18.71 -16.09 -9.21
C GLU A 93 17.39 -16.44 -8.52
N LYS A 94 17.28 -16.13 -7.24
CA LYS A 94 16.06 -16.35 -6.46
C LYS A 94 15.37 -15.04 -6.18
N SER A 95 14.24 -14.85 -6.84
CA SER A 95 13.35 -13.72 -6.54
C SER A 95 12.85 -13.78 -5.10
N ARG A 96 12.93 -12.65 -4.39
CA ARG A 96 12.35 -12.47 -3.07
C ARG A 96 10.87 -12.15 -3.25
N ASP A 97 10.02 -13.17 -3.19
CA ASP A 97 8.58 -12.99 -3.31
C ASP A 97 7.97 -12.72 -1.92
N PRO A 98 7.42 -11.52 -1.68
CA PRO A 98 6.82 -11.16 -0.39
C PRO A 98 5.52 -11.91 -0.07
N VAL A 99 4.97 -12.67 -1.03
CA VAL A 99 3.63 -13.31 -0.91
C VAL A 99 3.66 -14.81 -1.20
N LYS A 100 4.83 -15.43 -1.11
CA LYS A 100 5.00 -16.84 -1.41
C LYS A 100 4.17 -17.75 -0.47
N GLY A 101 3.29 -18.58 -1.04
CA GLY A 101 2.60 -19.65 -0.31
C GLY A 101 1.09 -19.49 -0.17
N TYR A 102 0.45 -18.55 -0.84
CA TYR A 102 -1.00 -18.38 -0.78
C TYR A 102 -1.69 -19.06 -1.96
N ALA A 103 -2.66 -19.93 -1.66
CA ALA A 103 -3.47 -20.59 -2.66
C ALA A 103 -4.64 -19.69 -3.09
N PRO A 104 -4.94 -19.57 -4.39
CA PRO A 104 -6.12 -18.87 -4.86
C PRO A 104 -7.37 -19.70 -4.53
N ALA A 105 -8.35 -19.10 -3.87
CA ALA A 105 -9.61 -19.79 -3.55
C ALA A 105 -10.79 -18.82 -3.32
N ALA A 106 -11.08 -17.91 -4.24
CA ALA A 106 -12.32 -17.16 -4.17
C ALA A 106 -13.02 -17.15 -5.53
N ALA A 107 -14.26 -17.60 -5.55
CA ALA A 107 -15.16 -17.43 -6.69
C ALA A 107 -15.40 -15.93 -6.92
N PRO A 108 -15.57 -15.48 -8.18
CA PRO A 108 -15.95 -14.10 -8.48
C PRO A 108 -17.24 -13.73 -7.77
N VAL A 109 -17.26 -12.57 -7.13
CA VAL A 109 -18.47 -12.02 -6.51
C VAL A 109 -19.43 -11.59 -7.61
N VAL A 110 -20.71 -11.87 -7.44
CA VAL A 110 -21.75 -11.44 -8.39
C VAL A 110 -21.96 -9.93 -8.22
N LEU A 111 -21.72 -9.18 -9.27
CA LEU A 111 -21.92 -7.73 -9.28
C LEU A 111 -23.41 -7.39 -9.30
N ASN A 112 -23.80 -6.34 -8.59
CA ASN A 112 -25.12 -5.73 -8.74
C ASN A 112 -25.23 -4.91 -10.04
N GLU A 113 -26.44 -4.43 -10.38
CA GLU A 113 -26.68 -3.75 -11.67
C GLU A 113 -25.87 -2.45 -11.83
N ASP A 114 -25.70 -1.67 -10.76
CA ASP A 114 -24.92 -0.43 -10.81
C ASP A 114 -23.42 -0.72 -11.04
N GLN A 115 -22.90 -1.74 -10.36
CA GLN A 115 -21.52 -2.19 -10.54
C GLN A 115 -21.28 -2.76 -11.95
N LYS A 116 -22.23 -3.56 -12.46
CA LYS A 116 -22.19 -4.09 -13.84
C LYS A 116 -22.18 -2.96 -14.87
N ARG A 117 -23.07 -1.97 -14.70
CA ARG A 117 -23.16 -0.80 -15.59
C ARG A 117 -21.84 0.01 -15.56
N ALA A 118 -21.29 0.27 -14.37
CA ALA A 118 -20.04 0.97 -14.23
C ALA A 118 -18.87 0.20 -14.87
N ALA A 119 -18.77 -1.10 -14.61
CA ALA A 119 -17.73 -1.94 -15.21
C ALA A 119 -17.86 -2.02 -16.72
N ALA A 120 -19.07 -2.20 -17.26
CA ALA A 120 -19.32 -2.29 -18.69
C ALA A 120 -18.90 -1.00 -19.43
N ALA A 121 -19.19 0.16 -18.88
CA ALA A 121 -18.81 1.46 -19.47
C ALA A 121 -17.29 1.60 -19.61
N VAL A 122 -16.53 1.22 -18.58
CA VAL A 122 -15.06 1.30 -18.61
C VAL A 122 -14.48 0.23 -19.54
N LYS A 123 -15.01 -1.00 -19.54
CA LYS A 123 -14.57 -2.08 -20.43
C LYS A 123 -14.76 -1.68 -21.90
N ALA A 124 -15.91 -1.12 -22.26
CA ALA A 124 -16.16 -0.63 -23.60
C ALA A 124 -15.14 0.43 -24.05
N ALA A 125 -14.75 1.33 -23.16
CA ALA A 125 -13.70 2.31 -23.45
C ALA A 125 -12.31 1.67 -23.57
N MET A 126 -12.01 0.63 -22.78
CA MET A 126 -10.78 -0.17 -22.93
C MET A 126 -10.72 -0.84 -24.30
N ASP A 127 -11.81 -1.47 -24.73
CA ASP A 127 -11.90 -2.17 -26.01
C ASP A 127 -11.83 -1.21 -27.20
N ALA A 128 -12.31 0.02 -27.03
CA ALA A 128 -12.21 1.09 -28.02
C ALA A 128 -10.84 1.79 -28.04
N GLY A 129 -9.92 1.46 -27.13
CA GLY A 129 -8.61 2.13 -27.01
C GLY A 129 -8.69 3.59 -26.55
N GLU A 130 -9.75 3.96 -25.83
CA GLU A 130 -9.96 5.33 -25.36
C GLU A 130 -9.18 5.58 -24.05
N ALA A 131 -8.05 6.27 -24.13
CA ALA A 131 -7.30 6.72 -22.94
C ALA A 131 -8.05 7.82 -22.20
N ARG A 132 -8.92 7.45 -21.26
CA ARG A 132 -9.77 8.39 -20.49
C ARG A 132 -9.62 8.21 -18.99
N THR A 133 -9.90 9.29 -18.26
CA THR A 133 -9.98 9.27 -16.80
C THR A 133 -11.43 9.17 -16.35
N TRP A 134 -11.70 8.23 -15.46
CA TRP A 134 -13.00 7.96 -14.86
C TRP A 134 -12.97 8.25 -13.37
N LEU A 135 -14.02 8.85 -12.83
CA LEU A 135 -14.26 8.97 -11.40
C LEU A 135 -15.36 7.99 -11.00
N LEU A 136 -15.00 6.93 -10.26
CA LEU A 136 -15.93 6.00 -9.65
C LEU A 136 -16.29 6.52 -8.25
N TYR A 137 -17.35 7.30 -8.19
CA TYR A 137 -17.92 7.84 -6.96
C TYR A 137 -18.91 6.82 -6.38
N GLY A 138 -18.63 6.31 -5.20
CA GLY A 138 -19.51 5.34 -4.56
C GLY A 138 -19.38 5.37 -3.06
N ILE A 139 -20.50 5.37 -2.35
CA ILE A 139 -20.53 5.38 -0.89
C ILE A 139 -19.74 4.21 -0.29
N THR A 140 -19.29 4.35 0.95
CA THR A 140 -18.58 3.27 1.65
C THR A 140 -19.44 2.01 1.72
N GLY A 141 -18.88 0.87 1.26
CA GLY A 141 -19.64 -0.37 1.16
C GLY A 141 -20.46 -0.54 -0.12
N SER A 142 -20.30 0.34 -1.13
CA SER A 142 -20.94 0.18 -2.44
C SER A 142 -20.27 -0.89 -3.32
N GLY A 143 -19.13 -1.44 -2.89
CA GLY A 143 -18.41 -2.48 -3.63
C GLY A 143 -17.52 -1.97 -4.76
N LYS A 144 -16.97 -0.75 -4.65
CA LYS A 144 -15.97 -0.21 -5.61
C LYS A 144 -14.86 -1.21 -5.92
N THR A 145 -14.37 -1.92 -4.90
CA THR A 145 -13.29 -2.90 -5.07
C THR A 145 -13.70 -4.05 -6.02
N GLU A 146 -14.95 -4.48 -6.02
CA GLU A 146 -15.42 -5.53 -6.94
C GLU A 146 -15.43 -5.02 -8.40
N VAL A 147 -15.78 -3.75 -8.61
CA VAL A 147 -15.66 -3.11 -9.92
C VAL A 147 -14.18 -3.09 -10.35
N TYR A 148 -13.25 -2.73 -9.45
CA TYR A 148 -11.81 -2.77 -9.77
C TYR A 148 -11.35 -4.18 -10.18
N MET A 149 -11.74 -5.19 -9.42
CA MET A 149 -11.41 -6.59 -9.71
C MET A 149 -11.88 -7.01 -11.10
N GLU A 150 -13.07 -6.56 -11.49
CA GLU A 150 -13.67 -6.87 -12.78
C GLU A 150 -12.95 -6.14 -13.94
N LEU A 151 -12.55 -4.89 -13.73
CA LEU A 151 -11.76 -4.12 -14.71
C LEU A 151 -10.36 -4.69 -14.89
N ILE A 152 -9.72 -5.09 -13.79
CA ILE A 152 -8.41 -5.74 -13.83
C ILE A 152 -8.50 -7.08 -14.58
N ALA A 153 -9.51 -7.89 -14.30
CA ALA A 153 -9.71 -9.15 -15.01
C ALA A 153 -9.82 -8.95 -16.52
N HIS A 154 -10.60 -7.96 -16.95
CA HIS A 154 -10.74 -7.61 -18.37
C HIS A 154 -9.42 -7.11 -18.98
N CYS A 155 -8.71 -6.23 -18.27
CA CYS A 155 -7.40 -5.72 -18.69
C CYS A 155 -6.39 -6.84 -18.93
N ILE A 156 -6.34 -7.81 -18.01
CA ILE A 156 -5.41 -8.95 -18.11
C ILE A 156 -5.83 -9.91 -19.22
N GLN A 157 -7.13 -10.14 -19.41
CA GLN A 157 -7.63 -10.99 -20.51
C GLN A 157 -7.28 -10.43 -21.90
N SER A 158 -7.19 -9.11 -22.03
CA SER A 158 -6.70 -8.45 -23.25
C SER A 158 -5.17 -8.39 -23.36
N GLY A 159 -4.44 -9.09 -22.50
CA GLY A 159 -2.97 -9.14 -22.53
C GLY A 159 -2.29 -7.87 -22.02
N ARG A 160 -3.03 -7.00 -21.31
CA ARG A 160 -2.49 -5.76 -20.75
C ARG A 160 -2.29 -5.86 -19.23
N GLN A 161 -1.58 -4.91 -18.65
CA GLN A 161 -1.14 -4.91 -17.26
C GLN A 161 -1.81 -3.78 -16.47
N ALA A 162 -1.94 -3.96 -15.15
CA ALA A 162 -2.66 -3.03 -14.28
C ALA A 162 -1.82 -2.58 -13.08
N ILE A 163 -1.92 -1.29 -12.74
CA ILE A 163 -1.40 -0.71 -11.50
C ILE A 163 -2.58 -0.34 -10.60
N VAL A 164 -2.52 -0.74 -9.33
CA VAL A 164 -3.52 -0.39 -8.33
C VAL A 164 -2.86 0.38 -7.20
N LEU A 165 -3.15 1.66 -7.10
CA LEU A 165 -2.67 2.50 -6.02
C LEU A 165 -3.67 2.47 -4.87
N ILE A 166 -3.19 2.08 -3.70
CA ILE A 166 -3.94 2.03 -2.44
C ILE A 166 -3.13 2.80 -1.39
N PRO A 167 -3.74 3.72 -0.62
CA PRO A 167 -3.05 4.39 0.48
C PRO A 167 -2.42 3.38 1.44
N GLU A 168 -1.21 3.64 1.92
CA GLU A 168 -0.47 2.66 2.74
C GLU A 168 -1.25 2.22 3.98
N ILE A 169 -2.04 3.12 4.55
CA ILE A 169 -2.91 2.84 5.70
C ILE A 169 -4.06 1.88 5.36
N ALA A 170 -4.54 1.90 4.11
CA ALA A 170 -5.61 1.04 3.61
C ALA A 170 -5.08 -0.27 2.98
N LEU A 171 -3.77 -0.37 2.74
CA LEU A 171 -3.12 -1.55 2.20
C LEU A 171 -2.95 -2.63 3.30
N THR A 172 -4.07 -3.12 3.79
CA THR A 172 -4.10 -4.16 4.81
C THR A 172 -3.83 -5.54 4.20
N TYR A 173 -3.46 -6.49 5.07
CA TYR A 173 -3.32 -7.89 4.67
C TYR A 173 -4.59 -8.43 3.98
N GLN A 174 -5.77 -8.13 4.52
CA GLN A 174 -7.04 -8.56 3.94
C GLN A 174 -7.28 -7.99 2.54
N THR A 175 -6.97 -6.72 2.33
CA THR A 175 -7.09 -6.08 1.01
C THR A 175 -6.21 -6.79 -0.01
N VAL A 176 -4.94 -7.03 0.33
CA VAL A 176 -3.98 -7.72 -0.53
C VAL A 176 -4.44 -9.14 -0.83
N MET A 177 -4.89 -9.89 0.17
CA MET A 177 -5.35 -11.27 0.01
C MET A 177 -6.56 -11.41 -0.92
N ARG A 178 -7.45 -10.43 -0.99
CA ARG A 178 -8.56 -10.43 -1.96
C ARG A 178 -8.06 -10.45 -3.41
N PHE A 179 -7.01 -9.68 -3.72
CA PHE A 179 -6.40 -9.70 -5.05
C PHE A 179 -5.68 -11.03 -5.33
N PHE A 180 -4.92 -11.54 -4.36
CA PHE A 180 -4.25 -12.82 -4.52
C PHE A 180 -5.24 -13.98 -4.69
N ALA A 181 -6.34 -13.98 -3.94
CA ALA A 181 -7.38 -14.99 -4.06
C ALA A 181 -8.00 -15.03 -5.48
N ARG A 182 -8.08 -13.89 -6.17
CA ARG A 182 -8.66 -13.82 -7.52
C ARG A 182 -7.64 -13.99 -8.64
N PHE A 183 -6.43 -13.49 -8.48
CA PHE A 183 -5.45 -13.40 -9.57
C PHE A 183 -4.18 -14.23 -9.35
N GLY A 184 -4.02 -14.82 -8.17
CA GLY A 184 -2.91 -15.71 -7.85
C GLY A 184 -1.54 -15.03 -8.00
N ASN A 185 -0.60 -15.76 -8.57
CA ASN A 185 0.80 -15.33 -8.74
C ASN A 185 1.00 -14.18 -9.75
N ARG A 186 -0.06 -13.76 -10.46
CA ARG A 186 -0.01 -12.62 -11.38
C ARG A 186 0.03 -11.26 -10.65
N VAL A 187 -0.16 -11.27 -9.32
CA VAL A 187 -0.13 -10.09 -8.45
C VAL A 187 1.23 -9.93 -7.78
N SER A 188 1.68 -8.71 -7.68
CA SER A 188 2.78 -8.32 -6.80
C SER A 188 2.42 -7.09 -5.99
N ILE A 189 3.15 -6.87 -4.90
CA ILE A 189 2.95 -5.73 -4.00
C ILE A 189 4.23 -4.95 -3.79
N ILE A 190 4.07 -3.63 -3.66
CA ILE A 190 5.12 -2.73 -3.14
C ILE A 190 4.57 -2.03 -1.90
N ASN A 191 5.36 -1.93 -0.85
CA ASN A 191 5.05 -1.14 0.34
C ASN A 191 6.33 -0.60 0.98
N SER A 192 6.20 0.23 2.02
CA SER A 192 7.35 0.85 2.71
C SER A 192 8.20 -0.15 3.49
N ARG A 193 7.66 -1.34 3.83
CA ARG A 193 8.35 -2.38 4.60
C ARG A 193 9.30 -3.22 3.76
N LEU A 194 9.14 -3.20 2.44
CA LEU A 194 10.03 -3.93 1.54
C LEU A 194 11.42 -3.29 1.52
N SER A 195 12.44 -4.12 1.64
CA SER A 195 13.83 -3.73 1.40
C SER A 195 14.03 -3.28 -0.06
N ASN A 196 15.11 -2.54 -0.32
CA ASN A 196 15.45 -2.13 -1.68
C ASN A 196 15.63 -3.33 -2.62
N GLY A 197 16.15 -4.46 -2.10
CA GLY A 197 16.31 -5.71 -2.86
C GLY A 197 14.97 -6.32 -3.26
N GLU A 198 14.04 -6.40 -2.33
CA GLU A 198 12.70 -6.92 -2.61
C GLU A 198 11.95 -6.05 -3.62
N ARG A 199 12.05 -4.71 -3.50
CA ARG A 199 11.46 -3.78 -4.50
C ARG A 199 12.07 -3.96 -5.88
N TYR A 200 13.38 -4.10 -5.95
CA TYR A 200 14.09 -4.35 -7.20
C TYR A 200 13.58 -5.65 -7.85
N ASP A 201 13.50 -6.73 -7.09
CA ASP A 201 13.02 -8.03 -7.59
C ASP A 201 11.58 -7.93 -8.12
N GLN A 202 10.69 -7.17 -7.45
CA GLN A 202 9.32 -6.97 -7.96
C GLN A 202 9.29 -6.14 -9.26
N PHE A 203 10.16 -5.14 -9.39
CA PHE A 203 10.26 -4.37 -10.63
C PHE A 203 10.84 -5.18 -11.79
N GLU A 204 11.83 -6.03 -11.53
CA GLU A 204 12.34 -6.95 -12.57
C GLU A 204 11.27 -7.97 -12.99
N ARG A 205 10.50 -8.52 -12.05
CA ARG A 205 9.35 -9.40 -12.36
C ARG A 205 8.32 -8.69 -13.25
N ALA A 206 8.01 -7.42 -12.95
CA ALA A 206 7.08 -6.63 -13.76
C ALA A 206 7.63 -6.39 -15.17
N LYS A 207 8.91 -6.04 -15.29
CA LYS A 207 9.60 -5.79 -16.55
C LYS A 207 9.69 -7.05 -17.42
N ASN A 208 9.91 -8.22 -16.81
CA ASN A 208 10.00 -9.50 -17.49
C ASN A 208 8.64 -10.10 -17.87
N GLY A 209 7.53 -9.50 -17.40
CA GLY A 209 6.18 -10.02 -17.64
C GLY A 209 5.77 -11.19 -16.74
N ASP A 210 6.50 -11.41 -15.63
CA ASP A 210 6.18 -12.47 -14.66
C ASP A 210 4.93 -12.13 -13.82
N ILE A 211 4.54 -10.86 -13.82
CA ILE A 211 3.33 -10.35 -13.13
C ILE A 211 2.58 -9.38 -14.02
N ASP A 212 1.27 -9.29 -13.81
CA ASP A 212 0.37 -8.41 -14.57
C ASP A 212 -0.25 -7.33 -13.71
N ILE A 213 -0.18 -7.47 -12.40
CA ILE A 213 -0.79 -6.53 -11.44
C ILE A 213 0.25 -6.11 -10.42
N MET A 214 0.42 -4.80 -10.27
CA MET A 214 1.20 -4.21 -9.18
C MET A 214 0.28 -3.43 -8.25
N ILE A 215 0.31 -3.76 -6.97
CA ILE A 215 -0.47 -3.08 -5.92
C ILE A 215 0.48 -2.38 -4.97
N GLY A 216 0.15 -1.15 -4.60
CA GLY A 216 0.95 -0.43 -3.60
C GLY A 216 0.57 1.02 -3.43
N PRO A 217 1.31 1.75 -2.58
CA PRO A 217 1.14 3.19 -2.42
C PRO A 217 1.64 3.93 -3.67
N ARG A 218 1.70 5.24 -3.61
CA ARG A 218 2.11 6.10 -4.74
C ARG A 218 3.37 5.65 -5.49
N SER A 219 4.30 4.96 -4.81
CA SER A 219 5.54 4.47 -5.45
C SER A 219 5.33 3.32 -6.42
N ALA A 220 4.23 2.58 -6.32
CA ALA A 220 3.87 1.52 -7.24
C ALA A 220 3.55 2.05 -8.65
N LEU A 221 3.24 3.34 -8.78
CA LEU A 221 3.00 3.99 -10.07
C LEU A 221 4.19 3.87 -11.04
N PHE A 222 5.39 3.75 -10.51
CA PHE A 222 6.62 3.67 -11.33
C PHE A 222 7.02 2.23 -11.69
N THR A 223 6.09 1.29 -11.60
CA THR A 223 6.31 -0.09 -12.06
C THR A 223 6.59 -0.11 -13.56
N PRO A 224 7.70 -0.74 -14.01
CA PRO A 224 8.11 -0.70 -15.40
C PRO A 224 7.36 -1.74 -16.25
N PHE A 225 6.04 -1.63 -16.30
CA PHE A 225 5.20 -2.46 -17.18
C PHE A 225 5.41 -2.07 -18.64
N SER A 226 5.50 -3.08 -19.51
CA SER A 226 5.69 -2.90 -20.95
C SER A 226 4.38 -2.65 -21.70
N ASN A 227 3.25 -3.14 -21.18
CA ASN A 227 1.93 -3.05 -21.82
C ASN A 227 0.86 -2.64 -20.81
N LEU A 228 1.04 -1.45 -20.20
CA LEU A 228 0.11 -0.91 -19.23
C LEU A 228 -1.25 -0.59 -19.86
N GLY A 229 -2.35 -1.09 -19.27
CA GLY A 229 -3.72 -0.89 -19.75
C GLY A 229 -4.64 -0.18 -18.77
N LEU A 230 -4.33 -0.27 -17.48
CA LEU A 230 -5.21 0.23 -16.43
C LEU A 230 -4.41 0.78 -15.24
N ILE A 231 -4.79 1.95 -14.77
CA ILE A 231 -4.32 2.49 -13.48
C ILE A 231 -5.55 2.77 -12.62
N ILE A 232 -5.61 2.14 -11.45
CA ILE A 232 -6.65 2.39 -10.44
C ILE A 232 -6.02 3.17 -9.29
N ILE A 233 -6.68 4.22 -8.82
CA ILE A 233 -6.29 4.97 -7.62
C ILE A 233 -7.48 4.91 -6.66
N ASP A 234 -7.37 4.06 -5.65
CA ASP A 234 -8.38 3.95 -4.60
C ASP A 234 -8.19 5.07 -3.56
N GLU A 235 -9.31 5.56 -3.00
CA GLU A 235 -9.35 6.72 -2.09
C GLU A 235 -8.54 7.91 -2.64
N GLU A 236 -8.84 8.34 -3.89
CA GLU A 236 -8.06 9.34 -4.64
C GLU A 236 -7.87 10.68 -3.92
N HIS A 237 -8.74 10.98 -2.95
CA HIS A 237 -8.70 12.19 -2.14
C HIS A 237 -7.61 12.19 -1.06
N GLU A 238 -6.96 11.04 -0.82
CA GLU A 238 -5.97 10.91 0.26
C GLU A 238 -4.71 11.75 0.01
N ASN A 239 -4.33 12.53 1.02
CA ASN A 239 -3.15 13.40 0.95
C ASN A 239 -1.84 12.63 0.74
N SER A 240 -1.79 11.34 1.08
CA SER A 240 -0.62 10.49 0.91
C SER A 240 -0.18 10.32 -0.55
N TYR A 241 -1.05 10.62 -1.50
CA TYR A 241 -0.72 10.65 -2.93
C TYR A 241 0.11 11.85 -3.37
N LYS A 242 0.20 12.91 -2.55
CA LYS A 242 1.14 14.01 -2.74
C LYS A 242 2.49 13.66 -2.16
N SER A 243 3.56 13.75 -2.95
CA SER A 243 4.93 13.61 -2.47
C SER A 243 5.39 14.90 -1.80
N GLU A 244 5.81 14.81 -0.54
CA GLU A 244 6.41 15.93 0.19
C GLU A 244 7.91 16.05 -0.07
N SER A 245 8.56 14.94 -0.40
CA SER A 245 9.98 14.89 -0.79
C SER A 245 10.16 15.18 -2.28
N VAL A 246 11.34 15.67 -2.64
CA VAL A 246 11.71 15.92 -4.04
C VAL A 246 11.96 14.59 -4.77
N PRO A 247 11.41 14.43 -5.99
CA PRO A 247 10.52 15.33 -6.72
C PRO A 247 9.10 15.39 -6.09
N ARG A 248 8.59 16.61 -5.94
CA ARG A 248 7.24 16.84 -5.38
C ARG A 248 6.19 16.67 -6.46
N TYR A 249 5.61 15.49 -6.56
CA TYR A 249 4.55 15.16 -7.52
C TYR A 249 3.26 14.75 -6.81
N HIS A 250 2.15 14.78 -7.53
CA HIS A 250 0.89 14.18 -7.12
C HIS A 250 0.66 12.93 -7.96
N ALA A 251 0.44 11.77 -7.32
CA ALA A 251 0.33 10.50 -8.01
C ALA A 251 -0.81 10.48 -9.05
N ARG A 252 -1.94 11.13 -8.76
CA ARG A 252 -3.07 11.26 -9.71
C ARG A 252 -2.66 11.93 -11.00
N GLU A 253 -1.97 13.07 -10.94
CA GLU A 253 -1.56 13.82 -12.14
C GLU A 253 -0.53 13.03 -12.96
N VAL A 254 0.43 12.39 -12.28
CA VAL A 254 1.41 11.53 -12.96
C VAL A 254 0.75 10.29 -13.56
N ALA A 255 -0.24 9.68 -12.88
CA ALA A 255 -0.98 8.54 -13.39
C ALA A 255 -1.75 8.88 -14.66
N ILE A 256 -2.41 10.04 -14.71
CA ILE A 256 -3.15 10.51 -15.89
C ILE A 256 -2.20 10.71 -17.06
N GLU A 257 -1.05 11.33 -16.83
CA GLU A 257 -0.07 11.54 -17.89
C GLU A 257 0.58 10.24 -18.35
N TYR A 258 0.90 9.34 -17.42
CA TYR A 258 1.43 8.01 -17.74
C TYR A 258 0.42 7.19 -18.56
N ALA A 259 -0.85 7.21 -18.15
CA ALA A 259 -1.92 6.54 -18.89
C ALA A 259 -2.08 7.10 -20.32
N ARG A 260 -2.00 8.42 -20.47
CA ARG A 260 -2.03 9.06 -21.80
C ARG A 260 -0.88 8.61 -22.71
N MET A 261 0.31 8.40 -22.13
CA MET A 261 1.49 7.93 -22.87
C MET A 261 1.44 6.44 -23.22
N SER A 262 0.61 5.66 -22.52
CA SER A 262 0.52 4.20 -22.64
C SER A 262 -0.82 3.74 -23.21
N ASP A 263 -1.66 4.65 -23.68
CA ASP A 263 -3.05 4.38 -24.10
C ASP A 263 -3.83 3.56 -23.05
N ALA A 264 -3.61 3.89 -21.77
CA ALA A 264 -4.24 3.24 -20.63
C ALA A 264 -5.43 4.05 -20.11
N ILE A 265 -6.28 3.39 -19.33
CA ILE A 265 -7.39 4.02 -18.62
C ILE A 265 -6.99 4.31 -17.17
N VAL A 266 -7.45 5.45 -16.64
CA VAL A 266 -7.36 5.78 -15.21
C VAL A 266 -8.73 5.71 -14.58
N VAL A 267 -8.84 4.98 -13.46
CA VAL A 267 -10.03 4.94 -12.62
C VAL A 267 -9.69 5.48 -11.24
N LEU A 268 -10.27 6.62 -10.91
CA LEU A 268 -10.18 7.26 -9.60
C LEU A 268 -11.36 6.81 -8.76
N GLY A 269 -11.14 6.15 -7.63
CA GLY A 269 -12.20 5.68 -6.76
C GLY A 269 -12.24 6.45 -5.44
N SER A 270 -13.43 6.85 -5.03
CA SER A 270 -13.62 7.48 -3.72
C SER A 270 -15.08 7.44 -3.25
N ALA A 271 -15.27 7.41 -1.93
CA ALA A 271 -16.56 7.70 -1.30
C ALA A 271 -16.73 9.20 -1.03
N THR A 272 -15.63 9.93 -0.97
CA THR A 272 -15.55 11.37 -0.67
C THR A 272 -14.57 12.02 -1.62
N PRO A 273 -14.87 12.08 -2.93
CA PRO A 273 -13.92 12.57 -3.92
C PRO A 273 -13.43 13.98 -3.61
N SER A 274 -12.19 14.27 -3.99
CA SER A 274 -11.66 15.63 -3.88
C SER A 274 -12.52 16.60 -4.71
N VAL A 275 -12.65 17.84 -4.26
CA VAL A 275 -13.43 18.88 -4.95
C VAL A 275 -12.96 19.03 -6.39
N ASP A 276 -11.65 18.97 -6.63
CA ASP A 276 -11.05 19.05 -7.96
C ASP A 276 -11.48 17.89 -8.87
N SER A 277 -11.39 16.65 -8.40
CA SER A 277 -11.81 15.47 -9.18
C SER A 277 -13.32 15.47 -9.45
N TYR A 278 -14.12 15.84 -8.46
CA TYR A 278 -15.56 15.92 -8.62
C TYR A 278 -15.96 17.01 -9.61
N TYR A 279 -15.33 18.20 -9.54
CA TYR A 279 -15.54 19.27 -10.49
C TYR A 279 -15.18 18.84 -11.93
N LYS A 280 -14.01 18.23 -12.12
CA LYS A 280 -13.58 17.69 -13.41
C LYS A 280 -14.56 16.63 -13.96
N ALA A 281 -15.15 15.83 -13.09
CA ALA A 281 -16.16 14.85 -13.47
C ALA A 281 -17.49 15.53 -13.87
N LYS A 282 -17.95 16.52 -13.12
CA LYS A 282 -19.20 17.27 -13.46
C LYS A 282 -19.05 18.13 -14.72
N THR A 283 -17.87 18.61 -15.04
CA THR A 283 -17.59 19.38 -16.25
C THR A 283 -17.25 18.51 -17.47
N GLY A 284 -17.23 17.17 -17.33
CA GLY A 284 -16.99 16.23 -18.43
C GLY A 284 -15.52 16.00 -18.78
N VAL A 285 -14.56 16.60 -18.03
CA VAL A 285 -13.13 16.33 -18.17
C VAL A 285 -12.82 14.88 -17.74
N TYR A 286 -13.44 14.42 -16.64
CA TYR A 286 -13.50 13.01 -16.28
C TYR A 286 -14.88 12.45 -16.59
N ARG A 287 -14.99 11.15 -16.78
CA ARG A 287 -16.26 10.45 -16.86
C ARG A 287 -16.70 10.05 -15.45
N LEU A 288 -17.93 10.42 -15.07
CA LEU A 288 -18.50 10.10 -13.76
C LEU A 288 -19.23 8.76 -13.82
N LEU A 289 -18.93 7.89 -12.85
CA LEU A 289 -19.66 6.67 -12.54
C LEU A 289 -20.11 6.73 -11.09
N GLU A 290 -21.38 6.50 -10.83
CA GLU A 290 -21.96 6.60 -9.50
C GLU A 290 -22.47 5.22 -9.01
N LEU A 291 -22.14 4.89 -7.76
CA LEU A 291 -22.61 3.71 -7.04
C LEU A 291 -23.33 4.17 -5.78
N ASP A 292 -24.62 4.46 -5.91
CA ASP A 292 -25.40 5.13 -4.87
C ASP A 292 -25.85 4.21 -3.74
N LYS A 293 -25.82 2.89 -3.96
CA LYS A 293 -26.32 1.89 -3.03
C LYS A 293 -25.20 1.10 -2.39
N ARG A 294 -25.37 0.74 -1.13
CA ARG A 294 -24.53 -0.27 -0.47
C ARG A 294 -24.88 -1.67 -0.98
N VAL A 295 -23.89 -2.55 -0.93
CA VAL A 295 -24.12 -3.98 -1.14
C VAL A 295 -25.17 -4.46 -0.12
N ASP A 296 -26.15 -5.26 -0.56
CA ASP A 296 -27.29 -5.74 0.22
C ASP A 296 -28.24 -4.64 0.73
N ASP A 297 -28.30 -3.48 0.06
CA ASP A 297 -29.16 -2.34 0.42
C ASP A 297 -29.09 -1.93 1.91
N ARG A 298 -27.96 -2.15 2.57
CA ARG A 298 -27.77 -1.84 3.99
C ARG A 298 -27.93 -0.36 4.25
N PRO A 299 -28.79 0.06 5.21
CA PRO A 299 -29.00 1.46 5.50
C PRO A 299 -27.74 2.13 6.05
N LEU A 300 -27.64 3.42 5.86
CA LEU A 300 -26.64 4.24 6.53
C LEU A 300 -26.88 4.25 8.04
N PRO A 301 -25.83 4.35 8.86
CA PRO A 301 -25.98 4.49 10.31
C PRO A 301 -26.73 5.79 10.64
N LYS A 302 -27.53 5.75 11.70
CA LYS A 302 -28.16 6.95 12.23
C LYS A 302 -27.08 7.84 12.83
N CYS A 303 -27.05 9.13 12.43
CA CYS A 303 -26.16 10.13 12.98
C CYS A 303 -26.94 11.08 13.89
N GLU A 304 -26.41 11.30 15.09
CA GLU A 304 -26.91 12.28 16.04
C GLU A 304 -25.82 13.33 16.28
N VAL A 305 -26.19 14.62 16.21
CA VAL A 305 -25.29 15.74 16.45
C VAL A 305 -25.61 16.34 17.80
N VAL A 306 -24.61 16.41 18.68
CA VAL A 306 -24.76 16.97 20.02
C VAL A 306 -23.92 18.24 20.17
N ASP A 307 -24.55 19.35 20.58
CA ASP A 307 -23.85 20.60 20.88
C ASP A 307 -23.24 20.57 22.29
N LEU A 308 -21.94 20.35 22.39
CA LEU A 308 -21.21 20.30 23.66
C LEU A 308 -21.24 21.62 24.44
N ARG A 309 -21.66 22.76 23.83
CA ARG A 309 -21.84 24.03 24.53
C ARG A 309 -23.14 24.01 25.35
N GLN A 310 -24.18 23.34 24.84
CA GLN A 310 -25.42 23.13 25.57
C GLN A 310 -25.18 22.15 26.73
N GLU A 311 -24.51 21.04 26.51
CA GLU A 311 -24.09 20.08 27.53
C GLU A 311 -23.40 20.78 28.74
N LEU A 312 -22.45 21.71 28.41
CA LEU A 312 -21.78 22.48 29.47
C LEU A 312 -22.70 23.37 30.26
N ARG A 313 -23.69 24.00 29.64
CA ARG A 313 -24.72 24.85 30.31
C ARG A 313 -25.61 24.00 31.23
N GLU A 314 -25.89 22.79 30.84
CA GLU A 314 -26.66 21.79 31.58
C GLU A 314 -25.86 21.09 32.67
N GLY A 315 -24.55 21.42 32.80
CA GLY A 315 -23.66 20.95 33.86
C GLY A 315 -22.73 19.81 33.48
N ASN A 316 -22.83 19.27 32.27
CA ASN A 316 -21.90 18.24 31.82
C ASN A 316 -20.54 18.87 31.46
N ARG A 317 -19.53 18.60 32.30
CA ARG A 317 -18.14 19.04 32.10
C ARG A 317 -17.26 18.00 31.45
N SER A 318 -17.79 16.82 31.14
CA SER A 318 -17.06 15.74 30.49
C SER A 318 -16.68 16.11 29.05
N ILE A 319 -15.66 15.47 28.50
CA ILE A 319 -15.33 15.51 27.07
C ILE A 319 -16.34 14.71 26.24
N LEU A 320 -17.04 13.77 26.86
CA LEU A 320 -18.10 12.97 26.27
C LEU A 320 -19.45 13.59 26.57
N SER A 321 -20.33 13.70 25.56
CA SER A 321 -21.69 14.14 25.79
C SER A 321 -22.49 13.12 26.61
N THR A 322 -23.52 13.57 27.31
CA THR A 322 -24.43 12.71 28.06
C THR A 322 -25.01 11.62 27.15
N ARG A 323 -25.45 12.01 25.96
CA ARG A 323 -25.98 11.08 24.97
C ARG A 323 -24.98 10.02 24.52
N LEU A 324 -23.71 10.40 24.33
CA LEU A 324 -22.66 9.44 23.97
C LEU A 324 -22.37 8.46 25.11
N GLN A 325 -22.36 8.94 26.36
CA GLN A 325 -22.16 8.08 27.54
C GLN A 325 -23.28 7.04 27.64
N GLU A 326 -24.56 7.48 27.53
CA GLU A 326 -25.71 6.56 27.53
C GLU A 326 -25.58 5.47 26.45
N LEU A 327 -25.26 5.87 25.22
CA LEU A 327 -25.11 4.92 24.12
C LEU A 327 -23.93 3.95 24.36
N MET A 328 -22.83 4.41 24.94
CA MET A 328 -21.69 3.55 25.29
C MET A 328 -22.06 2.51 26.35
N GLU A 329 -22.79 2.94 27.39
CA GLU A 329 -23.28 2.06 28.46
C GLU A 329 -24.27 1.02 27.89
N GLU A 330 -25.23 1.47 27.08
CA GLU A 330 -26.18 0.57 26.43
C GLU A 330 -25.47 -0.49 25.56
N ARG A 331 -24.46 -0.09 24.75
CA ARG A 331 -23.71 -1.02 23.91
C ARG A 331 -22.90 -2.00 24.74
N LEU A 332 -22.32 -1.54 25.84
CA LEU A 332 -21.57 -2.38 26.77
C LEU A 332 -22.47 -3.43 27.42
N LEU A 333 -23.64 -3.03 27.91
CA LEU A 333 -24.61 -3.95 28.52
C LEU A 333 -25.11 -5.01 27.51
N ASN A 334 -25.22 -4.65 26.24
CA ASN A 334 -25.61 -5.57 25.17
C ASN A 334 -24.44 -6.39 24.61
N GLY A 335 -23.25 -6.34 25.21
CA GLY A 335 -22.06 -7.05 24.73
C GLY A 335 -21.54 -6.56 23.38
N GLN A 336 -21.88 -5.33 22.97
CA GLN A 336 -21.50 -4.71 21.71
C GLN A 336 -20.25 -3.85 21.86
N GLN A 337 -19.61 -3.54 20.74
CA GLN A 337 -18.39 -2.73 20.70
C GLN A 337 -18.71 -1.26 20.41
N THR A 338 -17.91 -0.37 21.00
CA THR A 338 -17.93 1.07 20.74
C THR A 338 -16.60 1.51 20.16
N MET A 339 -16.63 2.29 19.07
CA MET A 339 -15.44 2.89 18.49
C MET A 339 -15.50 4.40 18.70
N LEU A 340 -14.53 4.94 19.45
CA LEU A 340 -14.37 6.37 19.64
C LEU A 340 -13.37 6.92 18.61
N PHE A 341 -13.80 7.91 17.84
CA PHE A 341 -12.95 8.57 16.87
C PHE A 341 -12.64 10.00 17.29
N LEU A 342 -11.37 10.28 17.55
CA LEU A 342 -10.84 11.61 17.78
C LEU A 342 -10.07 12.06 16.54
N ASN A 343 -10.57 13.06 15.85
CA ASN A 343 -9.93 13.57 14.64
C ASN A 343 -8.72 14.44 15.01
N ARG A 344 -7.70 13.82 15.70
CA ARG A 344 -6.52 14.58 16.11
C ARG A 344 -5.30 13.73 16.42
N ARG A 345 -4.16 14.13 15.87
CA ARG A 345 -2.83 13.63 16.25
C ARG A 345 -2.09 14.72 17.02
N GLY A 346 -1.56 14.41 18.24
CA GLY A 346 -0.67 15.29 19.00
C GLY A 346 -1.27 16.01 20.21
N LYS A 347 -0.37 16.48 21.10
CA LYS A 347 -0.67 16.96 22.46
C LYS A 347 -1.36 18.31 22.57
N SER A 348 -1.41 19.13 21.56
CA SER A 348 -2.18 20.37 21.61
C SER A 348 -2.40 20.92 20.24
N ALA A 349 -3.48 21.58 20.10
CA ALA A 349 -3.57 22.34 18.99
C ALA A 349 -4.13 23.69 19.23
N PHE A 350 -5.34 23.83 19.45
CA PHE A 350 -5.90 25.17 19.59
C PHE A 350 -6.58 25.32 20.92
N MET A 351 -6.66 26.54 21.35
CA MET A 351 -7.45 26.94 22.49
C MET A 351 -8.86 27.30 22.05
N SER A 352 -9.85 26.69 22.70
CA SER A 352 -11.27 27.01 22.46
C SER A 352 -12.04 27.21 23.74
N CYS A 353 -13.06 28.06 23.68
CA CYS A 353 -14.00 28.26 24.77
C CYS A 353 -15.15 27.28 24.67
N ARG A 354 -15.31 26.41 25.67
CA ARG A 354 -16.44 25.48 25.72
C ARG A 354 -17.81 26.18 25.89
N ALA A 355 -17.83 27.40 26.47
CA ALA A 355 -19.08 28.12 26.71
C ALA A 355 -19.66 28.77 25.45
N CYS A 356 -18.84 29.33 24.58
CA CYS A 356 -19.31 30.05 23.38
C CYS A 356 -18.75 29.52 22.04
N GLY A 357 -17.80 28.57 22.07
CA GLY A 357 -17.19 28.04 20.87
C GLY A 357 -16.08 28.92 20.27
N PHE A 358 -15.71 30.04 20.91
CA PHE A 358 -14.63 30.91 20.45
C PHE A 358 -13.32 30.13 20.35
N VAL A 359 -12.60 30.28 19.24
CA VAL A 359 -11.26 29.70 19.01
C VAL A 359 -10.25 30.84 18.92
N VAL A 360 -9.12 30.69 19.63
CA VAL A 360 -8.02 31.66 19.57
C VAL A 360 -7.31 31.53 18.22
N LYS A 361 -7.47 32.55 17.38
CA LYS A 361 -6.93 32.60 16.02
C LYS A 361 -5.77 33.60 15.88
N CYS A 362 -4.94 33.37 14.88
CA CYS A 362 -3.92 34.34 14.47
C CYS A 362 -4.59 35.52 13.78
N PRO A 363 -4.28 36.77 14.17
CA PRO A 363 -4.86 37.96 13.55
C PRO A 363 -4.39 38.18 12.09
N HIS A 364 -3.31 37.55 11.68
CA HIS A 364 -2.73 37.72 10.34
C HIS A 364 -3.13 36.58 9.37
N CYS A 365 -3.30 35.37 9.86
CA CYS A 365 -3.48 34.18 9.02
C CYS A 365 -4.86 33.53 9.18
N ASP A 366 -5.69 34.00 10.10
CA ASP A 366 -7.00 33.44 10.47
C ASP A 366 -7.01 31.93 10.83
N VAL A 367 -5.83 31.35 11.06
CA VAL A 367 -5.67 29.97 11.53
C VAL A 367 -5.63 29.93 13.05
N SER A 368 -6.04 28.81 13.65
CA SER A 368 -5.95 28.62 15.10
C SER A 368 -4.50 28.64 15.57
N LEU A 369 -4.25 29.30 16.71
CA LEU A 369 -2.94 29.30 17.36
C LEU A 369 -2.73 28.01 18.14
N SER A 370 -1.49 27.49 18.14
CA SER A 370 -1.10 26.30 18.91
C SER A 370 -0.46 26.72 20.24
N GLU A 371 -0.83 26.04 21.32
CA GLU A 371 -0.19 26.23 22.63
C GLU A 371 1.16 25.52 22.67
N HIS A 372 2.19 26.25 23.09
CA HIS A 372 3.55 25.74 23.33
C HIS A 372 3.91 25.76 24.81
N SER A 373 4.95 25.02 25.18
CA SER A 373 5.52 25.04 26.51
C SER A 373 5.90 26.48 26.92
N GLY A 374 5.54 26.87 28.16
CA GLY A 374 5.79 28.25 28.65
C GLY A 374 4.58 29.17 28.56
N GLY A 375 3.38 28.66 28.26
CA GLY A 375 2.15 29.46 28.28
C GLY A 375 2.03 30.47 27.14
N VAL A 376 2.62 30.15 26.00
CA VAL A 376 2.62 30.99 24.80
C VAL A 376 1.88 30.28 23.65
N MET A 377 1.02 31.01 22.99
CA MET A 377 0.38 30.57 21.75
C MET A 377 1.14 31.06 20.53
N VAL A 378 1.37 30.19 19.56
CA VAL A 378 2.19 30.48 18.36
C VAL A 378 1.40 30.13 17.09
N CYS A 379 1.50 31.00 16.09
CA CYS A 379 1.08 30.70 14.73
C CYS A 379 2.22 30.03 13.97
N HIS A 380 2.00 28.81 13.48
CA HIS A 380 2.99 28.08 12.69
C HIS A 380 3.14 28.58 11.25
N TYR A 381 2.27 29.51 10.80
CA TYR A 381 2.36 30.11 9.46
C TYR A 381 3.22 31.37 9.43
N CYS A 382 2.98 32.32 10.37
CA CYS A 382 3.65 33.61 10.37
C CYS A 382 4.55 33.86 11.60
N GLY A 383 4.59 32.93 12.55
CA GLY A 383 5.38 33.07 13.77
C GLY A 383 4.78 34.03 14.82
N TYR A 384 3.56 34.55 14.61
CA TYR A 384 2.87 35.40 15.60
C TYR A 384 2.77 34.69 16.94
N ARG A 385 2.99 35.44 18.03
CA ARG A 385 2.97 34.93 19.39
C ARG A 385 2.09 35.80 20.30
N GLN A 386 1.34 35.15 21.19
CA GLN A 386 0.60 35.83 22.26
C GLN A 386 0.55 34.95 23.51
N PRO A 387 0.33 35.53 24.71
CA PRO A 387 0.09 34.76 25.93
C PRO A 387 -1.18 33.91 25.82
N VAL A 388 -1.19 32.81 26.56
CA VAL A 388 -2.41 31.97 26.70
C VAL A 388 -3.47 32.79 27.47
N PRO A 389 -4.67 33.03 26.89
CA PRO A 389 -5.71 33.78 27.59
C PRO A 389 -6.28 32.98 28.75
N LYS A 390 -6.40 33.61 29.93
CA LYS A 390 -6.97 33.00 31.15
C LYS A 390 -8.50 32.98 31.14
N VAL A 391 -9.12 33.88 30.39
CA VAL A 391 -10.56 34.01 30.20
C VAL A 391 -10.85 34.16 28.71
N CYS A 392 -12.02 33.73 28.28
CA CYS A 392 -12.42 33.85 26.89
C CYS A 392 -12.57 35.34 26.48
N PRO A 393 -11.83 35.79 25.44
CA PRO A 393 -11.95 37.16 24.97
C PRO A 393 -13.35 37.53 24.44
N SER A 394 -14.13 36.54 24.01
CA SER A 394 -15.44 36.71 23.42
C SER A 394 -16.57 36.77 24.46
N CYS A 395 -16.56 35.89 25.49
CA CYS A 395 -17.67 35.80 26.43
C CYS A 395 -17.30 35.90 27.93
N GLY A 396 -16.00 36.16 28.24
CA GLY A 396 -15.51 36.28 29.62
C GLY A 396 -15.43 34.98 30.43
N SER A 397 -15.85 33.86 29.84
CA SER A 397 -15.90 32.56 30.52
C SER A 397 -14.50 32.05 30.88
N LYS A 398 -14.37 31.43 32.05
CA LYS A 398 -13.12 30.71 32.46
C LYS A 398 -12.96 29.34 31.78
N TYR A 399 -13.99 28.88 31.03
CA TYR A 399 -13.94 27.58 30.33
C TYR A 399 -13.24 27.68 28.97
N ILE A 400 -12.16 28.46 28.91
CA ILE A 400 -11.23 28.48 27.76
C ILE A 400 -10.03 27.60 28.09
N SER A 401 -9.74 26.62 27.29
CA SER A 401 -8.62 25.71 27.51
C SER A 401 -8.10 25.16 26.18
N GLY A 402 -6.83 24.75 26.21
CA GLY A 402 -6.30 23.90 25.17
C GLY A 402 -7.06 22.58 25.16
N PHE A 403 -7.47 22.12 24.00
CA PHE A 403 -8.04 20.79 23.86
C PHE A 403 -6.91 19.78 24.17
N LYS A 404 -6.87 19.29 25.38
CA LYS A 404 -6.06 18.13 25.74
C LYS A 404 -6.92 16.90 25.46
N ALA A 405 -6.50 16.11 24.48
CA ALA A 405 -7.04 14.77 24.28
C ALA A 405 -6.47 13.84 25.34
#